data_60638f760ed7cb5dc07b51308152080e
#
_entry.id   60638f760ed7cb5dc07b51308152080e
#
_cell.length_a   1.000
_cell.length_b   1.000
_cell.length_c   1.000
_cell.angle_alpha   90.00
_cell.angle_beta   90.00
_cell.angle_gamma   90.00
#
_symmetry.space_group_name_H-M   'P 1'
#
loop_
_entity.id
_entity.type
_entity.pdbx_description
1 polymer ?
#
loop_
_entity_poly.entity_id
_entity_poly.type
_entity_poly.pdbx_seq_one_letter_code
_entity_poly.pdbx_strand_id
1 'polypeptide(L)'
;YIKKAAELIKAEAERLGEAAADASAGEQAAGGDTDNFDLMSKDREFYTQTRAEQVLAPLMAKGASYSKVRLSSKSFGIDAANVVTKAFANISSTLKEVDLSDIIAGRPEDEALKAMQIITEATLGANITSVDVSDNAFGEKGVRACAAMLQQQKGIESISFMNNGISEQAAAAILELLASPQSLKKFHLDKNMTGDDGVVHVAALLAKAPNMEDFKMAGSRYTSDGAVLLAKGLAAGTSLNKIDLTDNNVNEEGGVALAGMLYKQPNMRHVKFEATSLGPAAAGAVASALAAGCAQLEYFNISSCDITSEGVPAVAKAISAMKNLKVLNVAENELGDFGVAQICVALKMSGCPLQELDVSDNEIVNAGAVAAARLAASKQGFKSLNLNENYISDEGVEELRSVLDKAGIANVLGSLEENDADMADEPEDDQAAGLEAMLDHLQL
;
A
#
# COMPACT_ATOMS: atom_id res chain seq x y z
N TYR A 1 4.56 28.09 -6.25
CA TYR A 1 4.33 26.75 -5.68
C TYR A 1 3.47 25.89 -6.64
N ILE A 2 2.23 26.27 -6.99
CA ILE A 2 1.32 25.45 -7.84
C ILE A 2 1.92 25.12 -9.22
N LYS A 3 2.71 26.05 -9.82
CA LYS A 3 3.34 25.82 -11.13
C LYS A 3 4.50 24.85 -11.04
N LYS A 4 5.28 24.89 -9.96
CA LYS A 4 6.41 23.98 -9.71
C LYS A 4 5.92 22.56 -9.35
N ALA A 5 4.82 22.45 -8.60
CA ALA A 5 4.18 21.16 -8.32
C ALA A 5 3.61 20.49 -9.57
N ALA A 6 3.00 21.28 -10.49
CA ALA A 6 2.50 20.75 -11.75
C ALA A 6 3.63 20.28 -12.69
N GLU A 7 4.79 20.91 -12.66
CA GLU A 7 5.97 20.49 -13.43
C GLU A 7 6.59 19.21 -12.86
N LEU A 8 6.65 19.07 -11.53
CA LEU A 8 7.12 17.85 -10.86
C LEU A 8 6.20 16.64 -11.11
N ILE A 9 4.89 16.84 -11.02
CA ILE A 9 3.91 15.80 -11.36
C ILE A 9 4.04 15.36 -12.82
N LYS A 10 4.32 16.30 -13.72
CA LYS A 10 4.52 16.00 -15.14
C LYS A 10 5.83 15.25 -15.38
N ALA A 11 6.92 15.65 -14.73
CA ALA A 11 8.21 14.97 -14.83
C ALA A 11 8.16 13.54 -14.28
N GLU A 12 7.45 13.31 -13.18
CA GLU A 12 7.27 11.99 -12.60
C GLU A 12 6.37 11.10 -13.48
N ALA A 13 5.32 11.67 -14.09
CA ALA A 13 4.48 10.96 -15.05
C ALA A 13 5.26 10.58 -16.33
N GLU A 14 6.19 11.43 -16.79
CA GLU A 14 7.08 11.13 -17.91
C GLU A 14 8.11 10.05 -17.55
N ARG A 15 8.70 10.08 -16.35
CA ARG A 15 9.63 9.06 -15.85
C ARG A 15 8.97 7.68 -15.69
N LEU A 16 7.74 7.65 -15.17
CA LEU A 16 6.94 6.42 -15.07
C LEU A 16 6.49 5.93 -16.45
N GLY A 17 6.29 6.83 -17.41
CA GLY A 17 5.97 6.52 -18.80
C GLY A 17 7.16 5.93 -19.56
N GLU A 18 8.38 6.42 -19.32
CA GLU A 18 9.61 5.89 -19.94
C GLU A 18 10.00 4.52 -19.36
N ALA A 19 9.85 4.30 -18.06
CA ALA A 19 10.06 2.99 -17.43
C ALA A 19 9.07 1.93 -17.93
N ALA A 20 7.84 2.36 -18.31
CA ALA A 20 6.84 1.47 -18.92
C ALA A 20 7.08 1.26 -20.44
N ALA A 21 7.75 2.20 -21.12
CA ALA A 21 8.03 2.09 -22.54
C ALA A 21 9.19 1.12 -22.86
N ASP A 22 10.17 1.00 -21.97
CA ASP A 22 11.28 0.05 -22.12
C ASP A 22 10.84 -1.42 -21.85
N ALA A 23 9.69 -1.61 -21.19
CA ALA A 23 9.09 -2.93 -21.00
C ALA A 23 8.15 -3.39 -22.13
N SER A 24 7.88 -2.55 -23.15
CA SER A 24 6.88 -2.81 -24.19
C SER A 24 7.43 -3.12 -25.59
N ALA A 25 8.74 -3.29 -25.76
CA ALA A 25 9.37 -3.74 -27.00
C ALA A 25 9.78 -5.22 -26.90
N GLY A 26 8.79 -6.11 -26.78
CA GLY A 26 9.01 -7.56 -26.74
C GLY A 26 7.74 -8.29 -27.16
N GLU A 27 7.74 -8.78 -28.37
CA GLU A 27 6.91 -9.76 -29.04
C GLU A 27 5.84 -10.51 -28.21
N GLN A 28 4.71 -10.72 -28.85
CA GLN A 28 3.73 -11.76 -28.53
C GLN A 28 4.45 -13.07 -28.14
N ALA A 29 4.65 -13.30 -26.86
CA ALA A 29 5.01 -14.61 -26.34
C ALA A 29 3.72 -15.43 -26.18
N ALA A 30 3.48 -16.33 -27.12
CA ALA A 30 2.61 -17.47 -26.94
C ALA A 30 3.15 -18.30 -25.75
N GLY A 31 2.48 -18.26 -24.59
CA GLY A 31 2.89 -18.97 -23.37
C GLY A 31 2.34 -18.34 -22.10
N GLY A 32 1.30 -17.47 -22.23
CA GLY A 32 0.55 -16.92 -21.06
C GLY A 32 -0.39 -17.98 -20.48
N ASP A 33 -0.62 -17.86 -19.19
CA ASP A 33 -1.60 -18.58 -18.40
C ASP A 33 -2.93 -18.67 -19.20
N THR A 34 -3.24 -19.84 -19.73
CA THR A 34 -4.39 -20.06 -20.63
C THR A 34 -5.74 -19.88 -19.93
N ASP A 35 -5.71 -19.55 -18.64
CA ASP A 35 -6.85 -19.41 -17.74
C ASP A 35 -7.21 -17.93 -17.46
N ASN A 36 -6.48 -16.97 -18.02
CA ASN A 36 -6.65 -15.53 -17.80
C ASN A 36 -7.08 -14.83 -19.10
N PHE A 37 -8.16 -14.05 -19.03
CA PHE A 37 -8.62 -13.15 -20.09
C PHE A 37 -8.48 -11.71 -19.64
N ASP A 38 -7.71 -10.90 -20.38
CA ASP A 38 -7.39 -9.52 -20.04
C ASP A 38 -7.64 -8.58 -21.23
N LEU A 39 -8.51 -7.57 -21.03
CA LEU A 39 -8.79 -6.50 -22.00
C LEU A 39 -7.94 -5.26 -21.75
N MET A 40 -7.04 -5.26 -20.75
CA MET A 40 -6.28 -4.07 -20.41
C MET A 40 -5.46 -3.59 -21.61
N SER A 41 -5.68 -2.34 -22.02
CA SER A 41 -4.83 -1.61 -22.96
C SER A 41 -4.65 -0.18 -22.43
N LYS A 42 -3.65 0.55 -22.97
CA LYS A 42 -3.37 1.93 -22.55
C LYS A 42 -4.52 2.90 -22.85
N ASP A 43 -5.39 2.58 -23.82
CA ASP A 43 -6.44 3.49 -24.27
C ASP A 43 -7.81 3.08 -23.72
N ARG A 44 -8.50 4.05 -23.11
CA ARG A 44 -9.91 3.88 -22.73
C ARG A 44 -10.76 3.89 -24.00
N GLU A 45 -11.51 2.80 -24.22
CA GLU A 45 -12.40 2.63 -25.35
C GLU A 45 -13.86 2.52 -24.86
N PHE A 46 -14.77 3.24 -25.53
CA PHE A 46 -16.21 3.15 -25.26
C PHE A 46 -16.79 1.98 -26.08
N TYR A 47 -17.24 0.95 -25.39
CA TYR A 47 -17.73 -0.24 -26.06
C TYR A 47 -19.19 -0.12 -26.45
N THR A 48 -19.44 -0.32 -27.77
CA THR A 48 -20.75 -0.65 -28.32
C THR A 48 -21.00 -2.15 -28.23
N GLN A 49 -22.23 -2.59 -28.47
CA GLN A 49 -22.55 -4.02 -28.57
C GLN A 49 -21.60 -4.76 -29.54
N THR A 50 -21.49 -4.25 -30.78
CA THR A 50 -20.66 -4.89 -31.82
C THR A 50 -19.19 -5.02 -31.40
N ARG A 51 -18.65 -3.96 -30.76
CA ARG A 51 -17.27 -4.00 -30.29
C ARG A 51 -17.08 -4.99 -29.15
N ALA A 52 -18.02 -5.02 -28.20
CA ALA A 52 -18.02 -6.00 -27.12
C ALA A 52 -18.12 -7.44 -27.64
N GLU A 53 -18.97 -7.71 -28.63
CA GLU A 53 -19.06 -9.04 -29.28
C GLU A 53 -17.75 -9.48 -29.92
N GLN A 54 -17.02 -8.55 -30.54
CA GLN A 54 -15.69 -8.82 -31.13
C GLN A 54 -14.64 -9.17 -30.10
N VAL A 55 -14.49 -8.31 -29.08
CA VAL A 55 -13.41 -8.44 -28.09
C VAL A 55 -13.66 -9.57 -27.09
N LEU A 56 -14.93 -9.86 -26.76
CA LEU A 56 -15.31 -10.94 -25.86
C LEU A 56 -15.56 -12.30 -26.58
N ALA A 57 -15.36 -12.36 -27.89
CA ALA A 57 -15.52 -13.59 -28.65
C ALA A 57 -14.75 -14.81 -28.08
N PRO A 58 -13.53 -14.67 -27.55
CA PRO A 58 -12.82 -15.77 -26.89
C PRO A 58 -13.59 -16.36 -25.70
N LEU A 59 -14.25 -15.52 -24.90
CA LEU A 59 -15.05 -15.96 -23.74
C LEU A 59 -16.33 -16.69 -24.18
N MET A 60 -16.85 -16.37 -25.36
CA MET A 60 -18.07 -16.96 -25.92
C MET A 60 -17.79 -18.20 -26.82
N ALA A 61 -16.54 -18.53 -27.04
CA ALA A 61 -16.15 -19.69 -27.85
C ALA A 61 -16.60 -21.00 -27.19
N LYS A 62 -16.96 -22.01 -28.02
CA LYS A 62 -17.33 -23.33 -27.51
C LYS A 62 -16.16 -23.97 -26.75
N GLY A 63 -16.40 -24.33 -25.51
CA GLY A 63 -15.37 -24.92 -24.63
C GLY A 63 -14.39 -23.93 -24.03
N ALA A 64 -14.70 -22.62 -24.09
CA ALA A 64 -13.91 -21.61 -23.39
C ALA A 64 -13.87 -21.91 -21.88
N SER A 65 -12.69 -21.75 -21.29
CA SER A 65 -12.44 -22.02 -19.87
C SER A 65 -11.49 -20.93 -19.36
N TYR A 66 -12.03 -19.98 -18.60
CA TYR A 66 -11.28 -18.88 -18.01
C TYR A 66 -11.66 -18.76 -16.53
N SER A 67 -10.69 -18.77 -15.64
CA SER A 67 -10.93 -18.54 -14.21
C SER A 67 -10.82 -17.07 -13.82
N LYS A 68 -10.08 -16.29 -14.60
CA LYS A 68 -9.85 -14.86 -14.36
C LYS A 68 -10.28 -14.05 -15.58
N VAL A 69 -11.06 -13.00 -15.35
CA VAL A 69 -11.47 -12.05 -16.40
C VAL A 69 -11.24 -10.64 -15.92
N ARG A 70 -10.48 -9.88 -16.70
CA ARG A 70 -10.23 -8.45 -16.49
C ARG A 70 -10.84 -7.64 -17.62
N LEU A 71 -11.82 -6.78 -17.28
CA LEU A 71 -12.50 -5.87 -18.21
C LEU A 71 -12.01 -4.41 -18.02
N SER A 72 -11.08 -4.18 -17.14
CA SER A 72 -10.59 -2.89 -16.67
C SER A 72 -10.24 -1.90 -17.80
N SER A 73 -10.41 -0.61 -17.51
CA SER A 73 -10.08 0.51 -18.39
C SER A 73 -10.87 0.58 -19.71
N LYS A 74 -12.06 -0.02 -19.74
CA LYS A 74 -12.99 0.04 -20.86
C LYS A 74 -14.35 0.54 -20.40
N SER A 75 -15.00 1.39 -21.19
CA SER A 75 -16.31 1.95 -20.82
C SER A 75 -17.45 1.17 -21.47
N PHE A 76 -18.19 0.42 -20.65
CA PHE A 76 -19.32 -0.39 -21.09
C PHE A 76 -20.63 0.40 -20.97
N GLY A 77 -21.40 0.53 -22.07
CA GLY A 77 -22.80 0.91 -22.03
C GLY A 77 -23.70 -0.31 -21.81
N ILE A 78 -25.01 -0.07 -21.69
CA ILE A 78 -26.00 -1.15 -21.42
C ILE A 78 -25.93 -2.27 -22.45
N ASP A 79 -25.85 -1.95 -23.74
CA ASP A 79 -25.81 -2.95 -24.80
C ASP A 79 -24.53 -3.80 -24.74
N ALA A 80 -23.37 -3.18 -24.45
CA ALA A 80 -22.13 -3.87 -24.27
C ALA A 80 -22.13 -4.75 -22.99
N ALA A 81 -22.76 -4.29 -21.90
CA ALA A 81 -22.93 -5.04 -20.67
C ALA A 81 -23.76 -6.33 -20.89
N ASN A 82 -24.78 -6.28 -21.75
CA ASN A 82 -25.53 -7.46 -22.13
C ASN A 82 -24.70 -8.52 -22.89
N VAL A 83 -23.63 -8.11 -23.59
CA VAL A 83 -22.68 -9.06 -24.20
C VAL A 83 -21.84 -9.74 -23.11
N VAL A 84 -21.41 -9.00 -22.08
CA VAL A 84 -20.70 -9.58 -20.93
C VAL A 84 -21.54 -10.66 -20.26
N THR A 85 -22.87 -10.47 -20.13
CA THR A 85 -23.77 -11.49 -19.57
C THR A 85 -23.69 -12.81 -20.34
N LYS A 86 -23.67 -12.76 -21.68
CA LYS A 86 -23.52 -13.97 -22.51
C LYS A 86 -22.14 -14.62 -22.34
N ALA A 87 -21.10 -13.80 -22.30
CA ALA A 87 -19.72 -14.27 -22.14
C ALA A 87 -19.53 -14.97 -20.78
N PHE A 88 -19.99 -14.35 -19.69
CA PHE A 88 -19.86 -14.91 -18.34
C PHE A 88 -20.72 -16.17 -18.15
N ALA A 89 -21.92 -16.23 -18.74
CA ALA A 89 -22.72 -17.44 -18.72
C ALA A 89 -22.00 -18.64 -19.35
N ASN A 90 -21.26 -18.42 -20.44
CA ASN A 90 -20.51 -19.48 -21.14
C ASN A 90 -19.35 -20.06 -20.33
N ILE A 91 -18.69 -19.24 -19.49
CA ILE A 91 -17.54 -19.62 -18.66
C ILE A 91 -17.88 -19.74 -17.17
N SER A 92 -19.15 -19.70 -16.79
CA SER A 92 -19.61 -19.65 -15.40
C SER A 92 -19.10 -20.79 -14.52
N SER A 93 -18.84 -21.95 -15.08
CA SER A 93 -18.31 -23.10 -14.34
C SER A 93 -16.85 -22.94 -13.90
N THR A 94 -16.09 -22.10 -14.58
CA THR A 94 -14.64 -21.88 -14.32
C THR A 94 -14.33 -20.52 -13.72
N LEU A 95 -15.14 -19.50 -13.99
CA LEU A 95 -14.93 -18.12 -13.54
C LEU A 95 -14.89 -18.01 -12.01
N LYS A 96 -13.80 -17.41 -11.49
CA LYS A 96 -13.53 -17.20 -10.05
C LYS A 96 -13.18 -15.76 -9.72
N GLU A 97 -12.46 -15.06 -10.59
CA GLU A 97 -11.95 -13.73 -10.34
C GLU A 97 -12.40 -12.77 -11.44
N VAL A 98 -12.94 -11.63 -11.05
CA VAL A 98 -13.37 -10.58 -11.97
C VAL A 98 -12.78 -9.23 -11.56
N ASP A 99 -12.08 -8.60 -12.50
CA ASP A 99 -11.65 -7.21 -12.41
C ASP A 99 -12.56 -6.35 -13.29
N LEU A 100 -13.40 -5.59 -12.61
CA LEU A 100 -14.39 -4.67 -13.16
C LEU A 100 -14.02 -3.22 -12.83
N SER A 101 -12.74 -2.95 -12.60
CA SER A 101 -12.25 -1.61 -12.28
C SER A 101 -12.31 -0.71 -13.52
N ASP A 102 -12.71 0.56 -13.32
CA ASP A 102 -12.77 1.58 -14.38
C ASP A 102 -13.58 1.14 -15.64
N ILE A 103 -14.75 0.53 -15.45
CA ILE A 103 -15.54 -0.01 -16.57
C ILE A 103 -16.77 0.81 -16.96
N ILE A 104 -17.12 1.86 -16.20
CA ILE A 104 -18.29 2.71 -16.48
C ILE A 104 -17.97 4.18 -16.64
N ALA A 105 -16.71 4.57 -16.58
CA ALA A 105 -16.28 5.96 -16.65
C ALA A 105 -16.71 6.66 -17.95
N GLY A 106 -17.12 7.92 -17.83
CA GLY A 106 -17.56 8.74 -18.95
C GLY A 106 -18.97 8.45 -19.46
N ARG A 107 -19.76 7.61 -18.77
CA ARG A 107 -21.18 7.36 -19.06
C ARG A 107 -22.07 8.26 -18.19
N PRO A 108 -23.28 8.62 -18.65
CA PRO A 108 -24.33 9.18 -17.79
C PRO A 108 -24.59 8.24 -16.60
N GLU A 109 -24.88 8.81 -15.42
CA GLU A 109 -25.01 8.05 -14.16
C GLU A 109 -25.99 6.86 -14.30
N ASP A 110 -27.19 7.08 -14.83
CA ASP A 110 -28.20 6.02 -14.94
C ASP A 110 -27.76 4.88 -15.86
N GLU A 111 -27.07 5.21 -16.96
CA GLU A 111 -26.49 4.20 -17.87
C GLU A 111 -25.36 3.44 -17.20
N ALA A 112 -24.45 4.17 -16.53
CA ALA A 112 -23.31 3.60 -15.82
C ALA A 112 -23.74 2.60 -14.74
N LEU A 113 -24.68 3.02 -13.88
CA LEU A 113 -25.20 2.17 -12.81
C LEU A 113 -25.94 0.95 -13.36
N LYS A 114 -26.70 1.12 -14.44
CA LYS A 114 -27.39 -0.01 -15.09
C LYS A 114 -26.42 -0.99 -15.74
N ALA A 115 -25.38 -0.50 -16.39
CA ALA A 115 -24.32 -1.35 -16.95
C ALA A 115 -23.58 -2.13 -15.84
N MET A 116 -23.22 -1.46 -14.75
CA MET A 116 -22.60 -2.11 -13.58
C MET A 116 -23.51 -3.19 -13.00
N GLN A 117 -24.80 -2.91 -12.82
CA GLN A 117 -25.78 -3.88 -12.35
C GLN A 117 -25.81 -5.13 -13.26
N ILE A 118 -25.95 -4.95 -14.57
CA ILE A 118 -26.00 -6.05 -15.55
C ILE A 118 -24.72 -6.91 -15.46
N ILE A 119 -23.54 -6.26 -15.43
CA ILE A 119 -22.26 -6.99 -15.41
C ILE A 119 -22.08 -7.75 -14.11
N THR A 120 -22.42 -7.15 -12.96
CA THR A 120 -22.30 -7.83 -11.66
C THR A 120 -23.35 -8.94 -11.49
N GLU A 121 -24.56 -8.76 -11.99
CA GLU A 121 -25.57 -9.85 -12.04
C GLU A 121 -25.12 -11.01 -12.94
N ALA A 122 -24.36 -10.75 -14.00
CA ALA A 122 -23.82 -11.80 -14.86
C ALA A 122 -22.85 -12.77 -14.14
N THR A 123 -22.30 -12.36 -13.00
CA THR A 123 -21.43 -13.21 -12.16
C THR A 123 -22.21 -14.27 -11.36
N LEU A 124 -23.53 -14.14 -11.22
CA LEU A 124 -24.35 -14.99 -10.33
C LEU A 124 -24.35 -16.48 -10.71
N GLY A 125 -24.09 -16.80 -11.97
CA GLY A 125 -23.94 -18.18 -12.43
C GLY A 125 -22.62 -18.85 -12.06
N ALA A 126 -21.66 -18.10 -11.54
CA ALA A 126 -20.32 -18.55 -11.18
C ALA A 126 -20.12 -18.58 -9.66
N ASN A 127 -19.01 -19.16 -9.20
CA ASN A 127 -18.59 -19.12 -7.79
C ASN A 127 -17.43 -18.15 -7.64
N ILE A 128 -17.73 -16.86 -7.55
CA ILE A 128 -16.74 -15.80 -7.49
C ILE A 128 -16.07 -15.78 -6.12
N THR A 129 -14.73 -15.68 -6.14
CA THR A 129 -13.86 -15.55 -4.94
C THR A 129 -13.15 -14.22 -4.87
N SER A 130 -12.93 -13.54 -6.01
CA SER A 130 -12.27 -12.24 -6.05
C SER A 130 -13.01 -11.27 -6.97
N VAL A 131 -13.24 -10.05 -6.45
CA VAL A 131 -13.93 -8.98 -7.16
C VAL A 131 -13.15 -7.68 -6.98
N ASP A 132 -12.83 -7.02 -8.08
CA ASP A 132 -12.36 -5.64 -8.07
C ASP A 132 -13.36 -4.76 -8.82
N VAL A 133 -13.93 -3.77 -8.12
CA VAL A 133 -14.81 -2.75 -8.70
C VAL A 133 -14.26 -1.34 -8.54
N SER A 134 -12.96 -1.21 -8.33
CA SER A 134 -12.27 0.05 -8.09
C SER A 134 -12.43 1.05 -9.26
N ASP A 135 -12.12 2.32 -9.00
CA ASP A 135 -12.04 3.39 -10.01
C ASP A 135 -13.33 3.65 -10.83
N ASN A 136 -14.50 3.32 -10.30
CA ASN A 136 -15.79 3.56 -10.96
C ASN A 136 -16.52 4.82 -10.44
N ALA A 137 -16.02 5.45 -9.37
CA ALA A 137 -16.55 6.69 -8.78
C ALA A 137 -18.06 6.66 -8.51
N PHE A 138 -18.62 5.54 -8.06
CA PHE A 138 -20.05 5.28 -8.05
C PHE A 138 -20.76 5.50 -6.70
N GLY A 139 -20.04 5.71 -5.59
CA GLY A 139 -20.61 5.97 -4.26
C GLY A 139 -21.60 4.90 -3.80
N GLU A 140 -22.59 5.30 -2.97
CA GLU A 140 -23.64 4.40 -2.46
C GLU A 140 -24.46 3.77 -3.58
N LYS A 141 -24.87 4.54 -4.57
CA LYS A 141 -25.68 4.05 -5.69
C LYS A 141 -25.00 2.91 -6.43
N GLY A 142 -23.68 3.01 -6.64
CA GLY A 142 -22.90 1.95 -7.28
C GLY A 142 -22.75 0.71 -6.41
N VAL A 143 -22.53 0.87 -5.11
CA VAL A 143 -22.56 -0.29 -4.18
C VAL A 143 -23.91 -1.01 -4.27
N ARG A 144 -25.01 -0.26 -4.31
CA ARG A 144 -26.36 -0.84 -4.49
C ARG A 144 -26.59 -1.43 -5.88
N ALA A 145 -25.95 -0.91 -6.93
CA ALA A 145 -25.97 -1.55 -8.25
C ALA A 145 -25.32 -2.94 -8.24
N CYS A 146 -24.34 -3.16 -7.34
CA CYS A 146 -23.71 -4.46 -7.13
C CYS A 146 -24.48 -5.37 -6.14
N ALA A 147 -25.66 -4.98 -5.65
CA ALA A 147 -26.35 -5.64 -4.55
C ALA A 147 -26.57 -7.14 -4.76
N ALA A 148 -27.03 -7.55 -5.95
CA ALA A 148 -27.30 -8.96 -6.23
C ALA A 148 -26.04 -9.83 -6.09
N MET A 149 -24.90 -9.34 -6.60
CA MET A 149 -23.60 -10.01 -6.47
C MET A 149 -23.18 -10.10 -5.00
N LEU A 150 -23.20 -8.99 -4.27
CA LEU A 150 -22.76 -8.93 -2.87
C LEU A 150 -23.62 -9.82 -1.95
N GLN A 151 -24.93 -9.92 -2.20
CA GLN A 151 -25.87 -10.72 -1.41
C GLN A 151 -25.85 -12.22 -1.74
N GLN A 152 -25.53 -12.59 -2.97
CA GLN A 152 -25.66 -13.97 -3.42
C GLN A 152 -24.33 -14.72 -3.51
N GLN A 153 -23.22 -14.03 -3.76
CA GLN A 153 -21.88 -14.61 -3.77
C GLN A 153 -21.36 -14.83 -2.35
N LYS A 154 -21.45 -16.05 -1.84
CA LYS A 154 -21.04 -16.40 -0.46
C LYS A 154 -19.56 -16.77 -0.34
N GLY A 155 -18.85 -16.89 -1.44
CA GLY A 155 -17.46 -17.32 -1.51
C GLY A 155 -16.47 -16.19 -1.73
N ILE A 156 -16.88 -14.91 -1.66
CA ILE A 156 -15.98 -13.78 -1.87
C ILE A 156 -14.93 -13.75 -0.75
N GLU A 157 -13.67 -13.96 -1.11
CA GLU A 157 -12.51 -13.89 -0.26
C GLU A 157 -11.74 -12.55 -0.43
N SER A 158 -11.83 -11.95 -1.62
CA SER A 158 -11.16 -10.69 -1.95
C SER A 158 -12.15 -9.72 -2.59
N ILE A 159 -12.20 -8.48 -2.05
CA ILE A 159 -12.98 -7.42 -2.66
C ILE A 159 -12.26 -6.07 -2.54
N SER A 160 -12.28 -5.29 -3.64
CA SER A 160 -11.70 -3.95 -3.71
C SER A 160 -12.74 -2.93 -4.19
N PHE A 161 -12.80 -1.80 -3.47
CA PHE A 161 -13.61 -0.62 -3.77
C PHE A 161 -12.76 0.65 -3.83
N MET A 162 -11.50 0.55 -4.19
CA MET A 162 -10.59 1.70 -4.25
C MET A 162 -11.18 2.81 -5.14
N ASN A 163 -11.01 4.07 -4.71
CA ASN A 163 -11.36 5.27 -5.48
C ASN A 163 -12.79 5.27 -6.06
N ASN A 164 -13.77 4.91 -5.23
CA ASN A 164 -15.18 4.83 -5.60
C ASN A 164 -16.07 5.89 -4.95
N GLY A 165 -15.49 6.80 -4.15
CA GLY A 165 -16.26 7.76 -3.38
C GLY A 165 -17.09 7.10 -2.27
N ILE A 166 -16.54 6.05 -1.63
CA ILE A 166 -17.20 5.38 -0.50
C ILE A 166 -17.30 6.34 0.67
N SER A 167 -18.51 6.84 0.90
CA SER A 167 -18.92 7.65 2.04
C SER A 167 -19.43 6.77 3.19
N GLU A 168 -19.92 7.39 4.27
CA GLU A 168 -20.64 6.70 5.35
C GLU A 168 -21.78 5.82 4.79
N GLN A 169 -22.64 6.39 3.94
CA GLN A 169 -23.80 5.68 3.38
C GLN A 169 -23.37 4.50 2.50
N ALA A 170 -22.31 4.67 1.72
CA ALA A 170 -21.76 3.58 0.90
C ALA A 170 -21.14 2.47 1.76
N ALA A 171 -20.40 2.83 2.83
CA ALA A 171 -19.86 1.87 3.79
C ALA A 171 -20.97 1.09 4.52
N ALA A 172 -22.06 1.77 4.91
CA ALA A 172 -23.25 1.14 5.48
C ALA A 172 -23.89 0.14 4.49
N ALA A 173 -24.01 0.53 3.21
CA ALA A 173 -24.53 -0.36 2.17
C ALA A 173 -23.64 -1.59 1.96
N ILE A 174 -22.31 -1.46 1.99
CA ILE A 174 -21.39 -2.62 1.92
C ILE A 174 -21.64 -3.57 3.09
N LEU A 175 -21.72 -3.06 4.32
CA LEU A 175 -22.01 -3.87 5.52
C LEU A 175 -23.37 -4.58 5.43
N GLU A 176 -24.39 -3.90 4.88
CA GLU A 176 -25.74 -4.45 4.70
C GLU A 176 -25.77 -5.58 3.66
N LEU A 177 -25.09 -5.38 2.53
CA LEU A 177 -25.23 -6.21 1.34
C LEU A 177 -24.25 -7.39 1.30
N LEU A 178 -23.07 -7.30 1.94
CA LEU A 178 -22.09 -8.36 1.88
C LEU A 178 -22.52 -9.57 2.71
N ALA A 179 -22.92 -10.65 2.02
CA ALA A 179 -23.56 -11.80 2.64
C ALA A 179 -22.65 -12.64 3.54
N SER A 180 -21.35 -12.68 3.26
CA SER A 180 -20.40 -13.59 3.90
C SER A 180 -19.07 -12.91 4.27
N PRO A 181 -19.08 -11.90 5.16
CA PRO A 181 -17.87 -11.22 5.58
C PRO A 181 -16.85 -12.16 6.23
N GLN A 182 -17.30 -13.28 6.84
CA GLN A 182 -16.40 -14.30 7.42
C GLN A 182 -15.51 -15.01 6.39
N SER A 183 -15.83 -14.93 5.10
CA SER A 183 -15.00 -15.49 4.02
C SER A 183 -13.87 -14.54 3.60
N LEU A 184 -13.98 -13.23 3.96
CA LEU A 184 -13.00 -12.23 3.52
C LEU A 184 -11.62 -12.49 4.09
N LYS A 185 -10.65 -12.44 3.18
CA LYS A 185 -9.21 -12.43 3.44
C LYS A 185 -8.57 -11.11 3.01
N LYS A 186 -9.13 -10.46 1.97
CA LYS A 186 -8.63 -9.19 1.44
C LYS A 186 -9.77 -8.19 1.30
N PHE A 187 -9.57 -6.99 1.88
CA PHE A 187 -10.53 -5.89 1.80
C PHE A 187 -9.80 -4.56 1.60
N HIS A 188 -9.99 -3.93 0.43
CA HIS A 188 -9.34 -2.69 0.05
C HIS A 188 -10.36 -1.59 -0.19
N LEU A 189 -10.19 -0.45 0.52
CA LEU A 189 -11.06 0.73 0.52
C LEU A 189 -10.30 2.03 0.30
N ASP A 190 -9.08 1.99 -0.16
CA ASP A 190 -8.22 3.17 -0.26
C ASP A 190 -8.74 4.24 -1.23
N LYS A 191 -8.32 5.49 -1.01
CA LYS A 191 -8.70 6.68 -1.80
C LYS A 191 -10.21 6.94 -1.81
N ASN A 192 -10.84 6.87 -0.65
CA ASN A 192 -12.26 7.09 -0.48
C ASN A 192 -12.56 8.28 0.45
N MET A 193 -13.83 8.57 0.71
CA MET A 193 -14.28 9.66 1.57
C MET A 193 -15.03 9.13 2.79
N THR A 194 -14.54 8.04 3.37
CA THR A 194 -15.27 7.26 4.38
C THR A 194 -15.44 8.05 5.69
N GLY A 195 -14.39 8.76 6.13
CA GLY A 195 -14.40 9.49 7.41
C GLY A 195 -14.67 8.59 8.60
N ASP A 196 -14.73 9.16 9.79
CA ASP A 196 -14.99 8.40 11.03
C ASP A 196 -16.36 7.74 11.06
N ASP A 197 -17.40 8.44 10.57
CA ASP A 197 -18.77 7.93 10.52
C ASP A 197 -18.87 6.67 9.66
N GLY A 198 -18.20 6.66 8.51
CA GLY A 198 -18.15 5.48 7.64
C GLY A 198 -17.30 4.34 8.22
N VAL A 199 -16.26 4.67 8.97
CA VAL A 199 -15.42 3.65 9.65
C VAL A 199 -16.23 2.85 10.67
N VAL A 200 -17.28 3.39 11.30
CA VAL A 200 -18.19 2.62 12.16
C VAL A 200 -18.70 1.36 11.43
N HIS A 201 -19.10 1.49 10.18
CA HIS A 201 -19.62 0.38 9.38
C HIS A 201 -18.50 -0.56 8.92
N VAL A 202 -17.34 -0.01 8.53
CA VAL A 202 -16.16 -0.81 8.15
C VAL A 202 -15.69 -1.65 9.34
N ALA A 203 -15.56 -1.07 10.53
CA ALA A 203 -15.17 -1.78 11.75
C ALA A 203 -16.18 -2.89 12.14
N ALA A 204 -17.47 -2.61 11.98
CA ALA A 204 -18.51 -3.61 12.22
C ALA A 204 -18.46 -4.79 11.22
N LEU A 205 -18.04 -4.53 9.96
CA LEU A 205 -17.78 -5.56 8.97
C LEU A 205 -16.53 -6.37 9.34
N LEU A 206 -15.44 -5.71 9.67
CA LEU A 206 -14.17 -6.36 10.07
C LEU A 206 -14.36 -7.24 11.30
N ALA A 207 -15.21 -6.84 12.26
CA ALA A 207 -15.55 -7.68 13.42
C ALA A 207 -16.24 -9.00 13.03
N LYS A 208 -16.79 -9.09 11.83
CA LYS A 208 -17.40 -10.31 11.25
C LYS A 208 -16.47 -11.05 10.28
N ALA A 209 -15.25 -10.55 10.06
CA ALA A 209 -14.26 -11.05 9.11
C ALA A 209 -12.98 -11.56 9.81
N PRO A 210 -13.01 -12.57 10.66
CA PRO A 210 -11.88 -13.02 11.47
C PRO A 210 -10.73 -13.60 10.65
N ASN A 211 -10.96 -13.91 9.38
CA ASN A 211 -9.97 -14.48 8.46
C ASN A 211 -9.24 -13.42 7.62
N MET A 212 -9.38 -12.12 7.99
CA MET A 212 -8.74 -11.01 7.28
C MET A 212 -7.21 -11.17 7.27
N GLU A 213 -6.63 -11.18 6.06
CA GLU A 213 -5.19 -11.32 5.83
C GLU A 213 -4.57 -10.02 5.29
N ASP A 214 -5.26 -9.31 4.40
CA ASP A 214 -4.78 -8.09 3.74
C ASP A 214 -5.84 -6.99 3.82
N PHE A 215 -5.59 -5.97 4.65
CA PHE A 215 -6.50 -4.84 4.83
C PHE A 215 -5.83 -3.54 4.39
N LYS A 216 -6.52 -2.76 3.54
CA LYS A 216 -6.06 -1.47 3.07
C LYS A 216 -7.16 -0.43 3.11
N MET A 217 -6.88 0.71 3.75
CA MET A 217 -7.80 1.84 3.86
C MET A 217 -7.01 3.16 3.88
N ALA A 218 -6.11 3.31 2.90
CA ALA A 218 -5.29 4.50 2.73
C ALA A 218 -6.10 5.68 2.16
N GLY A 219 -5.77 6.93 2.52
CA GLY A 219 -6.41 8.13 1.96
C GLY A 219 -7.93 8.13 2.12
N SER A 220 -8.44 7.77 3.30
CA SER A 220 -9.88 7.58 3.57
C SER A 220 -10.46 8.57 4.56
N ARG A 221 -9.66 9.58 4.97
CA ARG A 221 -10.07 10.77 5.74
C ARG A 221 -10.62 10.49 7.14
N TYR A 222 -10.26 9.36 7.76
CA TYR A 222 -10.61 9.12 9.15
C TYR A 222 -9.52 9.65 10.08
N THR A 223 -9.92 9.85 11.34
CA THR A 223 -9.08 10.39 12.43
C THR A 223 -8.72 9.31 13.44
N SER A 224 -8.22 9.73 14.59
CA SER A 224 -7.92 8.88 15.74
C SER A 224 -9.12 8.02 16.17
N ASP A 225 -10.32 8.58 16.19
CA ASP A 225 -11.54 7.85 16.56
C ASP A 225 -11.80 6.68 15.62
N GLY A 226 -11.68 6.93 14.31
CA GLY A 226 -11.79 5.89 13.28
C GLY A 226 -10.71 4.82 13.43
N ALA A 227 -9.45 5.22 13.68
CA ALA A 227 -8.36 4.28 13.90
C ALA A 227 -8.59 3.35 15.11
N VAL A 228 -9.12 3.89 16.21
CA VAL A 228 -9.53 3.11 17.38
C VAL A 228 -10.62 2.09 17.05
N LEU A 229 -11.60 2.48 16.23
CA LEU A 229 -12.67 1.57 15.77
C LEU A 229 -12.12 0.47 14.85
N LEU A 230 -11.23 0.82 13.89
CA LEU A 230 -10.57 -0.16 13.02
C LEU A 230 -9.77 -1.17 13.84
N ALA A 231 -8.99 -0.71 14.82
CA ALA A 231 -8.22 -1.58 15.70
C ALA A 231 -9.14 -2.58 16.43
N LYS A 232 -10.30 -2.14 16.93
CA LYS A 232 -11.30 -3.02 17.55
C LYS A 232 -11.87 -4.04 16.57
N GLY A 233 -12.21 -3.63 15.35
CA GLY A 233 -12.75 -4.51 14.33
C GLY A 233 -11.75 -5.57 13.90
N LEU A 234 -10.51 -5.19 13.59
CA LEU A 234 -9.42 -6.08 13.17
C LEU A 234 -8.97 -7.04 14.28
N ALA A 235 -9.15 -6.66 15.55
CA ALA A 235 -8.82 -7.52 16.70
C ALA A 235 -9.74 -8.75 16.84
N ALA A 236 -10.79 -8.88 16.01
CA ALA A 236 -11.66 -10.06 15.96
C ALA A 236 -10.96 -11.29 15.37
N GLY A 237 -9.89 -11.09 14.57
CA GLY A 237 -9.08 -12.14 13.97
C GLY A 237 -7.60 -12.05 14.37
N THR A 238 -6.83 -13.05 13.93
CA THR A 238 -5.38 -13.15 14.15
C THR A 238 -4.62 -13.54 12.87
N SER A 239 -5.27 -13.39 11.71
CA SER A 239 -4.74 -13.84 10.41
C SER A 239 -4.07 -12.72 9.60
N LEU A 240 -4.13 -11.47 10.08
CA LEU A 240 -3.65 -10.32 9.34
C LEU A 240 -2.14 -10.43 9.11
N ASN A 241 -1.73 -10.33 7.83
CA ASN A 241 -0.34 -10.34 7.42
C ASN A 241 0.08 -9.04 6.73
N LYS A 242 -0.90 -8.25 6.25
CA LYS A 242 -0.64 -6.97 5.61
C LYS A 242 -1.67 -5.94 6.02
N ILE A 243 -1.18 -4.74 6.37
CA ILE A 243 -2.02 -3.57 6.68
C ILE A 243 -1.41 -2.31 6.06
N ASP A 244 -2.27 -1.49 5.41
CA ASP A 244 -1.90 -0.19 4.87
C ASP A 244 -2.97 0.85 5.26
N LEU A 245 -2.58 1.80 6.09
CA LEU A 245 -3.42 2.89 6.59
C LEU A 245 -2.90 4.27 6.17
N THR A 246 -2.03 4.33 5.18
CA THR A 246 -1.39 5.55 4.65
C THR A 246 -2.37 6.71 4.48
N ASP A 247 -1.89 7.92 4.72
CA ASP A 247 -2.62 9.18 4.44
C ASP A 247 -3.97 9.24 5.17
N ASN A 248 -3.92 9.08 6.50
CA ASN A 248 -5.04 9.27 7.41
C ASN A 248 -4.57 9.92 8.71
N ASN A 249 -5.46 10.58 9.41
CA ASN A 249 -5.12 11.34 10.62
C ASN A 249 -5.22 10.47 11.89
N VAL A 250 -4.43 9.38 11.91
CA VAL A 250 -4.48 8.35 12.98
C VAL A 250 -4.12 8.94 14.35
N ASN A 251 -3.09 9.80 14.40
CA ASN A 251 -2.56 10.42 15.60
C ASN A 251 -2.14 9.40 16.70
N GLU A 252 -1.74 9.93 17.85
CA GLU A 252 -1.18 9.13 18.95
C GLU A 252 -2.18 8.11 19.53
N GLU A 253 -3.41 8.52 19.84
CA GLU A 253 -4.41 7.64 20.45
C GLU A 253 -4.79 6.47 19.53
N GLY A 254 -5.02 6.78 18.23
CA GLY A 254 -5.29 5.76 17.21
C GLY A 254 -4.12 4.81 17.04
N GLY A 255 -2.88 5.34 17.01
CA GLY A 255 -1.66 4.56 16.90
C GLY A 255 -1.46 3.59 18.06
N VAL A 256 -1.73 4.03 19.30
CA VAL A 256 -1.68 3.17 20.50
C VAL A 256 -2.74 2.06 20.42
N ALA A 257 -3.95 2.36 19.97
CA ALA A 257 -4.98 1.34 19.77
C ALA A 257 -4.59 0.31 18.71
N LEU A 258 -4.01 0.76 17.59
CA LEU A 258 -3.48 -0.12 16.53
C LEU A 258 -2.33 -0.98 17.05
N ALA A 259 -1.43 -0.46 17.90
CA ALA A 259 -0.37 -1.24 18.52
C ALA A 259 -0.95 -2.43 19.32
N GLY A 260 -2.03 -2.19 20.10
CA GLY A 260 -2.72 -3.24 20.85
C GLY A 260 -3.35 -4.32 19.94
N MET A 261 -3.81 -3.97 18.76
CA MET A 261 -4.30 -4.91 17.75
C MET A 261 -3.14 -5.68 17.10
N LEU A 262 -2.08 -4.98 16.66
CA LEU A 262 -0.92 -5.57 16.00
C LEU A 262 -0.20 -6.62 16.86
N TYR A 263 -0.12 -6.39 18.17
CA TYR A 263 0.46 -7.37 19.11
C TYR A 263 -0.20 -8.76 19.04
N LYS A 264 -1.47 -8.82 18.57
CA LYS A 264 -2.23 -10.07 18.43
C LYS A 264 -2.18 -10.67 17.02
N GLN A 265 -1.34 -10.13 16.11
CA GLN A 265 -1.26 -10.57 14.71
C GLN A 265 0.08 -11.28 14.40
N PRO A 266 0.25 -12.55 14.81
CA PRO A 266 1.54 -13.25 14.72
C PRO A 266 2.04 -13.44 13.28
N ASN A 267 1.14 -13.36 12.29
CA ASN A 267 1.46 -13.54 10.88
C ASN A 267 1.83 -12.25 10.16
N MET A 268 1.86 -11.09 10.87
CA MET A 268 2.13 -9.79 10.27
C MET A 268 3.50 -9.76 9.58
N ARG A 269 3.50 -9.37 8.30
CA ARG A 269 4.70 -9.24 7.46
C ARG A 269 4.89 -7.83 6.92
N HIS A 270 3.80 -7.10 6.72
CA HIS A 270 3.83 -5.82 6.02
C HIS A 270 2.95 -4.80 6.74
N VAL A 271 3.59 -3.76 7.27
CA VAL A 271 2.91 -2.65 7.96
C VAL A 271 3.30 -1.34 7.28
N LYS A 272 2.29 -0.59 6.82
CA LYS A 272 2.45 0.71 6.21
C LYS A 272 1.52 1.73 6.86
N PHE A 273 2.11 2.66 7.62
CA PHE A 273 1.45 3.76 8.33
C PHE A 273 2.05 5.11 7.93
N GLU A 274 2.39 5.27 6.67
CA GLU A 274 2.93 6.49 6.08
C GLU A 274 1.92 7.63 6.20
N ALA A 275 2.36 8.83 6.50
CA ALA A 275 1.54 10.03 6.62
C ALA A 275 0.32 9.83 7.55
N THR A 276 0.58 9.36 8.78
CA THR A 276 -0.48 9.07 9.75
C THR A 276 -0.38 9.86 11.05
N SER A 277 0.58 10.79 11.15
CA SER A 277 0.80 11.65 12.33
C SER A 277 0.83 10.88 13.66
N LEU A 278 1.51 9.75 13.70
CA LEU A 278 1.59 8.89 14.90
C LEU A 278 2.19 9.60 16.10
N GLY A 279 3.16 10.47 15.87
CA GLY A 279 4.00 11.04 16.91
C GLY A 279 4.93 10.04 17.59
N PRO A 280 5.85 10.54 18.44
CA PRO A 280 6.90 9.73 19.06
C PRO A 280 6.40 8.56 19.91
N ALA A 281 5.38 8.78 20.72
CA ALA A 281 4.88 7.78 21.66
C ALA A 281 4.17 6.62 20.95
N ALA A 282 3.29 6.91 19.96
CA ALA A 282 2.58 5.87 19.24
C ALA A 282 3.50 5.10 18.29
N ALA A 283 4.46 5.76 17.63
CA ALA A 283 5.48 5.08 16.82
C ALA A 283 6.26 4.05 17.66
N GLY A 284 6.70 4.43 18.88
CA GLY A 284 7.34 3.53 19.83
C GLY A 284 6.43 2.36 20.26
N ALA A 285 5.13 2.63 20.49
CA ALA A 285 4.15 1.60 20.87
C ALA A 285 3.92 0.61 19.71
N VAL A 286 3.71 1.10 18.47
CA VAL A 286 3.55 0.28 17.27
C VAL A 286 4.78 -0.59 17.05
N ALA A 287 5.98 -0.01 17.03
CA ALA A 287 7.22 -0.75 16.87
C ALA A 287 7.40 -1.84 17.94
N SER A 288 7.11 -1.51 19.21
CA SER A 288 7.21 -2.45 20.33
C SER A 288 6.21 -3.61 20.19
N ALA A 289 4.98 -3.34 19.78
CA ALA A 289 3.97 -4.35 19.54
C ALA A 289 4.39 -5.32 18.40
N LEU A 290 4.92 -4.77 17.32
CA LEU A 290 5.44 -5.55 16.19
C LEU A 290 6.64 -6.42 16.59
N ALA A 291 7.60 -5.87 17.33
CA ALA A 291 8.75 -6.61 17.81
C ALA A 291 8.38 -7.79 18.74
N ALA A 292 7.35 -7.61 19.55
CA ALA A 292 6.92 -8.62 20.52
C ALA A 292 5.94 -9.65 19.92
N GLY A 293 5.07 -9.24 18.99
CA GLY A 293 3.98 -10.07 18.47
C GLY A 293 4.21 -10.61 17.06
N CYS A 294 5.07 -9.98 16.24
CA CYS A 294 5.12 -10.20 14.79
C CYS A 294 6.51 -10.67 14.33
N ALA A 295 6.90 -11.88 14.72
CA ALA A 295 8.23 -12.42 14.42
C ALA A 295 8.58 -12.50 12.93
N GLN A 296 7.59 -12.38 12.03
CA GLN A 296 7.75 -12.52 10.59
C GLN A 296 7.75 -11.18 9.83
N LEU A 297 7.84 -10.04 10.53
CA LEU A 297 7.79 -8.72 9.90
C LEU A 297 8.94 -8.53 8.93
N GLU A 298 8.61 -8.20 7.69
CA GLU A 298 9.53 -8.01 6.58
C GLU A 298 9.58 -6.56 6.08
N TYR A 299 8.46 -5.84 6.18
CA TYR A 299 8.30 -4.47 5.70
C TYR A 299 7.69 -3.61 6.80
N PHE A 300 8.36 -2.51 7.13
CA PHE A 300 7.87 -1.53 8.09
C PHE A 300 8.08 -0.12 7.55
N ASN A 301 6.98 0.62 7.36
CA ASN A 301 6.98 2.01 6.92
C ASN A 301 6.18 2.86 7.91
N ILE A 302 6.86 3.84 8.51
CA ILE A 302 6.35 4.90 9.38
C ILE A 302 6.92 6.25 8.95
N SER A 303 7.02 6.46 7.63
CA SER A 303 7.42 7.75 7.08
C SER A 303 6.34 8.81 7.25
N SER A 304 6.69 10.08 7.28
CA SER A 304 5.73 11.19 7.46
C SER A 304 4.84 11.00 8.69
N CYS A 305 5.41 10.66 9.83
CA CYS A 305 4.66 10.29 11.04
C CYS A 305 4.93 11.19 12.24
N ASP A 306 5.52 12.36 12.03
CA ASP A 306 5.88 13.35 13.07
C ASP A 306 6.74 12.72 14.19
N ILE A 307 7.69 11.84 13.83
CA ILE A 307 8.57 11.16 14.78
C ILE A 307 9.79 12.04 15.01
N THR A 308 9.90 12.59 16.20
CA THR A 308 11.06 13.36 16.63
C THR A 308 12.12 12.45 17.26
N SER A 309 13.31 13.02 17.53
CA SER A 309 14.41 12.35 18.25
C SER A 309 13.96 11.71 19.58
N GLU A 310 12.90 12.22 20.24
CA GLU A 310 12.35 11.65 21.48
C GLU A 310 11.75 10.25 21.30
N GLY A 311 11.17 9.94 20.13
CA GLY A 311 10.57 8.64 19.82
C GLY A 311 11.58 7.56 19.44
N VAL A 312 12.76 7.98 18.96
CA VAL A 312 13.75 7.07 18.40
C VAL A 312 14.21 5.97 19.36
N PRO A 313 14.50 6.23 20.65
CA PRO A 313 14.97 5.17 21.55
C PRO A 313 14.00 3.98 21.66
N ALA A 314 12.69 4.25 21.68
CA ALA A 314 11.67 3.20 21.72
C ALA A 314 11.60 2.41 20.40
N VAL A 315 11.61 3.12 19.27
CA VAL A 315 11.60 2.53 17.93
C VAL A 315 12.87 1.71 17.69
N ALA A 316 14.05 2.25 17.96
CA ALA A 316 15.33 1.55 17.80
C ALA A 316 15.42 0.29 18.68
N LYS A 317 14.99 0.37 19.95
CA LYS A 317 14.90 -0.79 20.83
C LYS A 317 14.03 -1.90 20.22
N ALA A 318 12.89 -1.56 19.67
CA ALA A 318 12.00 -2.52 19.01
C ALA A 318 12.65 -3.11 17.78
N ILE A 319 13.23 -2.30 16.90
CA ILE A 319 13.93 -2.73 15.68
C ILE A 319 15.04 -3.74 15.98
N SER A 320 15.75 -3.59 17.08
CA SER A 320 16.82 -4.54 17.46
C SER A 320 16.34 -5.98 17.66
N ALA A 321 15.04 -6.19 17.88
CA ALA A 321 14.40 -7.50 18.02
C ALA A 321 13.79 -8.01 16.69
N MET A 322 13.65 -7.19 15.65
CA MET A 322 13.04 -7.58 14.37
C MET A 322 14.04 -8.35 13.48
N LYS A 323 13.99 -9.69 13.52
CA LYS A 323 15.00 -10.55 12.88
C LYS A 323 14.80 -10.77 11.37
N ASN A 324 13.61 -10.47 10.84
CA ASN A 324 13.26 -10.75 9.44
C ASN A 324 13.03 -9.47 8.60
N LEU A 325 13.29 -8.29 9.16
CA LEU A 325 13.06 -7.03 8.49
C LEU A 325 13.96 -6.90 7.26
N LYS A 326 13.34 -6.60 6.12
CA LYS A 326 13.99 -6.41 4.81
C LYS A 326 13.92 -4.97 4.33
N VAL A 327 12.83 -4.27 4.66
CA VAL A 327 12.60 -2.89 4.26
C VAL A 327 12.20 -2.08 5.48
N LEU A 328 12.91 -1.01 5.73
CA LEU A 328 12.55 0.02 6.71
C LEU A 328 12.47 1.37 5.99
N ASN A 329 11.31 2.01 6.11
CA ASN A 329 11.13 3.40 5.70
C ASN A 329 10.73 4.24 6.92
N VAL A 330 11.56 5.23 7.24
CA VAL A 330 11.35 6.24 8.30
C VAL A 330 11.59 7.65 7.75
N ALA A 331 11.45 7.83 6.44
CA ALA A 331 11.60 9.10 5.74
C ALA A 331 10.62 10.17 6.27
N GLU A 332 10.89 11.43 5.97
CA GLU A 332 9.99 12.55 6.30
C GLU A 332 9.63 12.57 7.79
N ASN A 333 10.63 12.55 8.66
CA ASN A 333 10.53 12.69 10.11
C ASN A 333 11.62 13.65 10.63
N GLU A 334 11.71 13.83 11.94
CA GLU A 334 12.70 14.74 12.56
C GLU A 334 13.69 13.92 13.41
N LEU A 335 14.38 12.95 12.76
CA LEU A 335 15.23 12.00 13.50
C LEU A 335 16.62 12.54 13.82
N GLY A 336 17.17 13.41 12.97
CA GLY A 336 18.53 13.91 13.03
C GLY A 336 19.61 12.82 12.95
N ASP A 337 20.86 13.24 13.02
CA ASP A 337 22.03 12.34 12.99
C ASP A 337 21.97 11.26 14.08
N PHE A 338 21.68 11.70 15.31
CA PHE A 338 21.70 10.82 16.47
C PHE A 338 20.60 9.75 16.40
N GLY A 339 19.40 10.13 15.95
CA GLY A 339 18.29 9.21 15.78
C GLY A 339 18.55 8.17 14.70
N VAL A 340 19.06 8.60 13.54
CA VAL A 340 19.39 7.68 12.46
C VAL A 340 20.53 6.74 12.85
N ALA A 341 21.57 7.24 13.53
CA ALA A 341 22.64 6.37 14.02
C ALA A 341 22.14 5.32 15.03
N GLN A 342 21.20 5.67 15.94
CA GLN A 342 20.57 4.70 16.85
C GLN A 342 19.80 3.63 16.08
N ILE A 343 19.03 3.99 15.07
CA ILE A 343 18.29 3.05 14.21
C ILE A 343 19.27 2.13 13.46
N CYS A 344 20.36 2.67 12.93
CA CYS A 344 21.41 1.91 12.23
C CYS A 344 22.08 0.89 13.17
N VAL A 345 22.43 1.27 14.38
CA VAL A 345 22.96 0.35 15.40
C VAL A 345 21.96 -0.76 15.72
N ALA A 346 20.68 -0.40 15.93
CA ALA A 346 19.62 -1.37 16.20
C ALA A 346 19.44 -2.37 15.06
N LEU A 347 19.46 -1.91 13.79
CA LEU A 347 19.39 -2.76 12.60
C LEU A 347 20.61 -3.67 12.48
N LYS A 348 21.81 -3.21 12.83
CA LYS A 348 23.01 -4.07 12.88
C LYS A 348 22.87 -5.13 13.96
N MET A 349 22.46 -4.76 15.16
CA MET A 349 22.24 -5.66 16.31
C MET A 349 21.12 -6.69 16.06
N SER A 350 20.08 -6.30 15.33
CA SER A 350 19.00 -7.24 14.99
C SER A 350 19.51 -8.42 14.15
N GLY A 351 20.54 -8.22 13.33
CA GLY A 351 21.02 -9.23 12.38
C GLY A 351 20.02 -9.50 11.25
N CYS A 352 19.01 -8.66 11.07
CA CYS A 352 18.00 -8.82 10.02
C CYS A 352 18.62 -8.72 8.61
N PRO A 353 18.00 -9.38 7.59
CA PRO A 353 18.44 -9.34 6.21
C PRO A 353 17.96 -8.07 5.50
N LEU A 354 18.29 -6.88 6.06
CA LEU A 354 17.87 -5.60 5.51
C LEU A 354 18.37 -5.44 4.08
N GLN A 355 17.49 -5.02 3.20
CA GLN A 355 17.75 -4.77 1.78
C GLN A 355 17.54 -3.33 1.39
N GLU A 356 16.63 -2.62 2.06
CA GLU A 356 16.25 -1.26 1.72
C GLU A 356 16.11 -0.44 3.00
N LEU A 357 16.71 0.74 3.00
CA LEU A 357 16.60 1.75 4.05
C LEU A 357 16.30 3.09 3.42
N ASP A 358 15.19 3.70 3.83
CA ASP A 358 14.83 5.05 3.48
C ASP A 358 14.84 5.92 4.74
N VAL A 359 15.72 6.91 4.76
CA VAL A 359 15.89 7.92 5.80
C VAL A 359 15.95 9.32 5.18
N SER A 360 15.36 9.50 3.98
CA SER A 360 15.26 10.81 3.34
C SER A 360 14.43 11.77 4.20
N ASP A 361 14.67 13.06 4.04
CA ASP A 361 13.96 14.14 4.74
C ASP A 361 13.89 13.89 6.27
N ASN A 362 15.07 13.91 6.93
CA ASN A 362 15.19 13.62 8.37
C ASN A 362 16.18 14.54 9.10
N GLU A 363 16.52 15.68 8.53
CA GLU A 363 17.48 16.61 9.12
C GLU A 363 18.87 15.98 9.37
N ILE A 364 19.25 14.99 8.55
CA ILE A 364 20.52 14.27 8.67
C ILE A 364 21.64 15.18 8.15
N VAL A 365 22.72 15.30 8.92
CA VAL A 365 23.96 15.91 8.52
C VAL A 365 24.97 14.80 8.12
N ASN A 366 26.26 14.98 8.39
CA ASN A 366 27.28 14.07 7.89
C ASN A 366 27.35 12.73 8.66
N ALA A 367 27.23 12.78 9.98
CA ALA A 367 27.44 11.61 10.81
C ALA A 367 26.32 10.56 10.69
N GLY A 368 25.07 11.01 10.58
CA GLY A 368 23.92 10.12 10.31
C GLY A 368 24.01 9.46 8.93
N ALA A 369 24.43 10.22 7.91
CA ALA A 369 24.65 9.70 6.57
C ALA A 369 25.76 8.63 6.54
N VAL A 370 26.87 8.86 7.22
CA VAL A 370 27.95 7.89 7.35
C VAL A 370 27.51 6.65 8.15
N ALA A 371 26.68 6.82 9.18
CA ALA A 371 26.09 5.71 9.94
C ALA A 371 25.24 4.81 9.02
N ALA A 372 24.37 5.41 8.19
CA ALA A 372 23.55 4.69 7.23
C ALA A 372 24.39 3.95 6.17
N ALA A 373 25.44 4.61 5.64
CA ALA A 373 26.36 3.99 4.70
C ALA A 373 27.12 2.79 5.31
N ARG A 374 27.61 2.91 6.55
CA ARG A 374 28.27 1.81 7.28
C ARG A 374 27.32 0.66 7.55
N LEU A 375 26.07 0.94 7.92
CA LEU A 375 25.05 -0.11 8.05
C LEU A 375 24.84 -0.84 6.72
N ALA A 376 24.60 -0.11 5.62
CA ALA A 376 24.42 -0.68 4.29
C ALA A 376 25.58 -1.59 3.89
N ALA A 377 26.82 -1.13 4.11
CA ALA A 377 28.04 -1.89 3.85
C ALA A 377 28.15 -3.19 4.69
N SER A 378 27.53 -3.22 5.87
CA SER A 378 27.50 -4.40 6.75
C SER A 378 26.45 -5.46 6.37
N LYS A 379 25.53 -5.14 5.45
CA LYS A 379 24.39 -6.00 5.10
C LYS A 379 24.61 -6.73 3.78
N GLN A 380 24.58 -8.04 3.82
CA GLN A 380 24.68 -8.85 2.60
C GLN A 380 23.41 -8.71 1.75
N GLY A 381 23.57 -8.34 0.47
CA GLY A 381 22.44 -8.21 -0.47
C GLY A 381 21.62 -6.95 -0.27
N PHE A 382 22.21 -5.91 0.33
CA PHE A 382 21.62 -4.59 0.43
C PHE A 382 21.42 -3.98 -0.98
N LYS A 383 20.29 -3.30 -1.22
CA LYS A 383 19.87 -2.89 -2.57
C LYS A 383 19.66 -1.40 -2.73
N SER A 384 19.15 -0.73 -1.68
CA SER A 384 18.76 0.68 -1.80
C SER A 384 18.96 1.42 -0.48
N LEU A 385 19.68 2.54 -0.55
CA LEU A 385 19.83 3.54 0.50
C LEU A 385 19.35 4.89 -0.05
N ASN A 386 18.28 5.43 0.55
CA ASN A 386 17.78 6.75 0.26
C ASN A 386 18.17 7.71 1.39
N LEU A 387 18.90 8.78 1.03
CA LEU A 387 19.39 9.85 1.91
C LEU A 387 19.05 11.23 1.35
N ASN A 388 18.19 11.31 0.32
CA ASN A 388 17.84 12.57 -0.32
C ASN A 388 17.13 13.53 0.65
N GLU A 389 17.03 14.82 0.30
CA GLU A 389 16.31 15.82 1.10
C GLU A 389 16.82 15.92 2.55
N ASN A 390 18.14 15.84 2.75
CA ASN A 390 18.80 16.01 4.04
C ASN A 390 19.80 17.19 4.00
N TYR A 391 20.59 17.40 5.04
CA TYR A 391 21.52 18.52 5.19
C TYR A 391 22.99 18.09 5.07
N ILE A 392 23.26 17.08 4.23
CA ILE A 392 24.58 16.47 4.09
C ILE A 392 25.51 17.39 3.28
N SER A 393 26.65 17.76 3.86
CA SER A 393 27.67 18.56 3.17
C SER A 393 28.43 17.79 2.10
N ASP A 394 29.18 18.50 1.24
CA ASP A 394 30.05 17.87 0.23
C ASP A 394 31.02 16.89 0.87
N GLU A 395 31.63 17.25 2.03
CA GLU A 395 32.53 16.37 2.77
C GLU A 395 31.84 15.12 3.28
N GLY A 396 30.59 15.24 3.78
CA GLY A 396 29.78 14.13 4.20
C GLY A 396 29.44 13.19 3.04
N VAL A 397 29.12 13.76 1.88
CA VAL A 397 28.86 12.98 0.64
C VAL A 397 30.14 12.24 0.21
N GLU A 398 31.31 12.86 0.26
CA GLU A 398 32.58 12.19 -0.06
C GLU A 398 32.85 11.03 0.92
N GLU A 399 32.65 11.22 2.23
CA GLU A 399 32.87 10.20 3.24
C GLU A 399 31.91 9.01 3.06
N LEU A 400 30.61 9.25 2.95
CA LEU A 400 29.63 8.18 2.77
C LEU A 400 29.88 7.37 1.47
N ARG A 401 30.23 8.04 0.36
CA ARG A 401 30.59 7.37 -0.90
C ARG A 401 31.84 6.53 -0.74
N SER A 402 32.88 7.04 -0.04
CA SER A 402 34.09 6.28 0.25
C SER A 402 33.78 4.97 1.03
N VAL A 403 32.81 5.01 1.96
CA VAL A 403 32.38 3.80 2.70
C VAL A 403 31.73 2.79 1.75
N LEU A 404 30.79 3.22 0.90
CA LEU A 404 30.08 2.35 -0.03
C LEU A 404 30.98 1.81 -1.14
N ASP A 405 31.91 2.61 -1.65
CA ASP A 405 32.91 2.20 -2.64
C ASP A 405 33.84 1.11 -2.11
N LYS A 406 34.35 1.28 -0.88
CA LYS A 406 35.19 0.28 -0.21
C LYS A 406 34.46 -1.04 0.00
N ALA A 407 33.16 -1.00 0.21
CA ALA A 407 32.30 -2.17 0.34
C ALA A 407 31.88 -2.77 -1.02
N GLY A 408 32.14 -2.09 -2.14
CA GLY A 408 31.78 -2.53 -3.48
C GLY A 408 30.28 -2.43 -3.79
N ILE A 409 29.58 -1.52 -3.11
CA ILE A 409 28.12 -1.35 -3.25
C ILE A 409 27.71 0.11 -3.56
N ALA A 410 28.56 0.88 -4.22
CA ALA A 410 28.25 2.27 -4.55
C ALA A 410 26.92 2.49 -5.28
N ASN A 411 26.46 1.50 -6.02
CA ASN A 411 25.22 1.53 -6.79
C ASN A 411 23.94 1.46 -5.94
N VAL A 412 24.04 1.24 -4.63
CA VAL A 412 22.85 1.21 -3.75
C VAL A 412 22.39 2.61 -3.32
N LEU A 413 23.25 3.61 -3.45
CA LEU A 413 22.96 5.00 -3.07
C LEU A 413 22.01 5.63 -4.10
N GLY A 414 20.91 6.18 -3.60
CA GLY A 414 19.96 6.99 -4.37
C GLY A 414 20.50 8.36 -4.77
N SER A 415 19.65 9.21 -5.35
CA SER A 415 19.98 10.62 -5.62
C SER A 415 20.26 11.37 -4.32
N LEU A 416 21.11 12.38 -4.40
CA LEU A 416 21.39 13.35 -3.33
C LEU A 416 21.20 14.79 -3.84
N GLU A 417 20.47 14.99 -4.95
CA GLU A 417 20.37 16.29 -5.63
C GLU A 417 19.54 17.31 -4.85
N GLU A 418 18.70 16.88 -3.91
CA GLU A 418 17.84 17.74 -3.09
C GLU A 418 18.36 17.90 -1.66
N ASN A 419 19.63 17.53 -1.40
CA ASN A 419 20.29 17.86 -0.13
C ASN A 419 20.66 19.35 -0.07
N ASP A 420 20.45 19.97 1.09
CA ASP A 420 20.74 21.38 1.35
C ASP A 420 21.63 21.54 2.60
N ALA A 421 22.94 21.51 2.39
CA ALA A 421 23.93 21.62 3.47
C ALA A 421 23.88 22.96 4.24
N ASP A 422 23.31 24.01 3.63
CA ASP A 422 23.20 25.33 4.27
C ASP A 422 22.15 25.37 5.39
N MET A 423 21.29 24.33 5.47
CA MET A 423 20.25 24.18 6.49
C MET A 423 20.74 23.42 7.74
N ALA A 424 21.99 22.94 7.75
CA ALA A 424 22.53 22.17 8.86
C ALA A 424 22.75 23.03 10.12
N ASP A 425 22.14 22.60 11.23
CA ASP A 425 22.45 23.11 12.55
C ASP A 425 23.70 22.42 13.14
N GLU A 426 24.52 23.14 13.93
CA GLU A 426 25.65 22.52 14.63
C GLU A 426 25.11 21.55 15.70
N PRO A 427 25.66 20.31 15.80
CA PRO A 427 25.21 19.36 16.81
C PRO A 427 25.50 19.83 18.23
N GLU A 428 24.62 19.60 19.17
CA GLU A 428 24.82 19.87 20.58
C GLU A 428 26.00 19.02 21.14
N ASP A 429 26.87 19.61 21.95
CA ASP A 429 28.12 18.99 22.46
C ASP A 429 27.89 17.62 23.18
N ASP A 430 26.76 17.44 23.83
CA ASP A 430 26.44 16.19 24.55
C ASP A 430 26.01 15.04 23.65
N GLN A 431 25.53 15.33 22.46
CA GLN A 431 25.17 14.33 21.45
C GLN A 431 26.40 13.84 20.66
N ALA A 432 27.41 14.67 20.48
CA ALA A 432 28.59 14.35 19.69
C ALA A 432 29.36 13.10 20.19
N ALA A 433 29.60 12.99 21.51
CA ALA A 433 30.28 11.82 22.08
C ALA A 433 29.48 10.51 21.95
N GLY A 434 28.15 10.60 22.04
CA GLY A 434 27.25 9.46 21.85
C GLY A 434 27.25 8.99 20.40
N LEU A 435 27.30 9.93 19.46
CA LEU A 435 27.32 9.67 18.03
C LEU A 435 28.62 9.00 17.59
N GLU A 436 29.77 9.44 18.10
CA GLU A 436 31.07 8.82 17.83
C GLU A 436 31.09 7.34 18.28
N ALA A 437 30.58 7.04 19.48
CA ALA A 437 30.47 5.68 19.97
C ALA A 437 29.57 4.80 19.10
N MET A 438 28.47 5.33 18.55
CA MET A 438 27.60 4.60 17.62
C MET A 438 28.29 4.34 16.28
N LEU A 439 29.02 5.33 15.76
CA LEU A 439 29.80 5.17 14.53
C LEU A 439 30.87 4.08 14.69
N ASP A 440 31.51 3.98 15.87
CA ASP A 440 32.46 2.91 16.17
C ASP A 440 31.79 1.54 16.18
N HIS A 441 30.59 1.43 16.74
CA HIS A 441 29.80 0.19 16.66
C HIS A 441 29.42 -0.22 15.23
N LEU A 442 29.34 0.72 14.32
CA LEU A 442 29.02 0.49 12.90
C LEU A 442 30.27 0.21 12.04
N GLN A 443 31.49 0.30 12.58
CA GLN A 443 32.70 -0.06 11.83
C GLN A 443 32.66 -1.52 11.33
N LEU A 444 33.21 -1.73 10.11
CA LEU A 444 33.20 -2.99 9.36
C LEU A 444 34.27 -3.95 9.86
#